data_2ec5e3c05a3fc19bc21d89f77a874c42
#
_entry.id   2ec5e3c05a3fc19bc21d89f77a874c42
#
_cell.length_a   1.000
_cell.length_b   1.000
_cell.length_c   1.000
_cell.angle_alpha   90.00
_cell.angle_beta   90.00
_cell.angle_gamma   90.00
#
_symmetry.space_group_name_H-M   'P 1'
#
loop_
_entity.id
_entity.type
_entity.pdbx_description
1 polymer ?
#
loop_
_entity_poly.entity_id
_entity_poly.type
_entity_poly.pdbx_seq_one_letter_code
_entity_poly.pdbx_strand_id
1 'polypeptide(L)'
;MAGFSFHFEGLEELQRDIGKCVSRYPDQTEKELFRLAGVFTKDVNAKMPGSYASGKRPIPSEWHRTRDSGFGGGGFSVGVEIRNSAPHWHLVENGHVLKGDPAMYAAKMGGKLDSSKGHRQAKSRSKNANLRTLGFVPGRHYCENTRQEWDGKFPGYMATYVDKMLKGHNL
;
A
#
# COMPACT_ATOMS: atom_id res chain seq x y z
N MET A 1 36.89 55.10 7.10
CA MET A 1 36.35 53.86 6.54
C MET A 1 34.86 54.05 6.38
N ALA A 2 34.33 54.07 5.15
CA ALA A 2 32.90 54.18 4.90
C ALA A 2 32.27 52.78 5.07
N GLY A 3 31.45 52.59 6.08
CA GLY A 3 30.70 51.34 6.28
C GLY A 3 29.52 51.31 5.33
N PHE A 4 29.42 50.26 4.51
CA PHE A 4 28.25 49.98 3.69
C PHE A 4 27.24 49.20 4.58
N SER A 5 26.08 49.76 4.79
CA SER A 5 24.95 49.06 5.38
C SER A 5 23.96 48.69 4.28
N PHE A 6 23.66 47.39 4.13
CA PHE A 6 22.60 46.94 3.24
C PHE A 6 21.31 46.77 4.07
N HIS A 7 20.25 47.45 3.65
CA HIS A 7 18.92 47.28 4.20
C HIS A 7 18.08 46.49 3.19
N PHE A 8 17.59 45.32 3.56
CA PHE A 8 16.68 44.52 2.75
C PHE A 8 15.26 44.71 3.25
N GLU A 9 14.42 45.38 2.47
CA GLU A 9 12.98 45.44 2.73
C GLU A 9 12.34 44.09 2.44
N GLY A 10 11.40 43.62 3.30
CA GLY A 10 10.67 42.37 3.13
C GLY A 10 11.34 41.13 3.74
N LEU A 11 12.57 41.22 4.28
CA LEU A 11 13.25 40.07 4.90
C LEU A 11 12.51 39.52 6.09
N GLU A 12 11.92 40.39 6.93
CA GLU A 12 11.13 39.99 8.10
C GLU A 12 9.81 39.29 7.69
N GLU A 13 9.19 39.75 6.62
CA GLU A 13 7.99 39.16 6.07
C GLU A 13 8.29 37.76 5.48
N LEU A 14 9.34 37.65 4.68
CA LEU A 14 9.82 36.38 4.17
C LEU A 14 10.15 35.38 5.29
N GLN A 15 10.87 35.82 6.34
CA GLN A 15 11.19 34.98 7.49
C GLN A 15 9.93 34.50 8.22
N ARG A 16 8.92 35.36 8.35
CA ARG A 16 7.64 35.01 8.96
C ARG A 16 6.88 33.96 8.12
N ASP A 17 6.87 34.11 6.81
CA ASP A 17 6.15 33.20 5.92
C ASP A 17 6.86 31.84 5.81
N ILE A 18 8.19 31.81 5.77
CA ILE A 18 8.98 30.59 5.92
C ILE A 18 8.67 29.91 7.27
N GLY A 19 8.63 30.66 8.36
CA GLY A 19 8.29 30.12 9.67
C GLY A 19 6.90 29.48 9.71
N LYS A 20 5.90 30.08 9.11
CA LYS A 20 4.55 29.51 8.98
C LYS A 20 4.55 28.25 8.12
N CYS A 21 5.29 28.26 7.00
CA CYS A 21 5.43 27.09 6.13
C CYS A 21 6.05 25.92 6.90
N VAL A 22 7.18 26.14 7.57
CA VAL A 22 7.89 25.11 8.34
C VAL A 22 7.01 24.53 9.46
N SER A 23 6.27 25.38 10.19
CA SER A 23 5.41 24.92 11.29
C SER A 23 4.23 24.07 10.83
N ARG A 24 3.70 24.31 9.64
CA ARG A 24 2.57 23.57 9.07
C ARG A 24 2.98 22.36 8.21
N TYR A 25 4.25 22.30 7.83
CA TYR A 25 4.79 21.28 6.93
C TYR A 25 4.48 19.84 7.36
N PRO A 26 4.69 19.42 8.63
CA PRO A 26 4.46 18.05 9.03
C PRO A 26 3.01 17.61 8.83
N ASP A 27 2.05 18.41 9.31
CA ASP A 27 0.62 18.09 9.25
C ASP A 27 0.07 18.08 7.82
N GLN A 28 0.50 19.04 7.01
CA GLN A 28 0.05 19.14 5.62
C GLN A 28 0.64 18.02 4.77
N THR A 29 1.90 17.70 4.97
CA THR A 29 2.60 16.61 4.28
C THR A 29 1.98 15.25 4.65
N GLU A 30 1.66 15.04 5.91
CA GLU A 30 1.00 13.83 6.37
C GLU A 30 -0.37 13.65 5.72
N LYS A 31 -1.18 14.71 5.65
CA LYS A 31 -2.48 14.69 4.96
C LYS A 31 -2.33 14.34 3.49
N GLU A 32 -1.34 14.92 2.81
CA GLU A 32 -1.10 14.63 1.39
C GLU A 32 -0.61 13.21 1.19
N LEU A 33 0.31 12.70 2.00
CA LEU A 33 0.75 11.31 1.95
C LEU A 33 -0.41 10.34 2.20
N PHE A 34 -1.30 10.67 3.14
CA PHE A 34 -2.48 9.87 3.41
C PHE A 34 -3.47 9.85 2.23
N ARG A 35 -3.60 10.98 1.52
CA ARG A 35 -4.36 11.07 0.26
C ARG A 35 -3.73 10.21 -0.84
N LEU A 36 -2.41 10.35 -1.04
CA LEU A 36 -1.65 9.58 -2.03
C LEU A 36 -1.69 8.07 -1.74
N ALA A 37 -1.61 7.66 -0.48
CA ALA A 37 -1.81 6.28 -0.06
C ALA A 37 -3.19 5.74 -0.51
N GLY A 38 -4.22 6.58 -0.49
CA GLY A 38 -5.55 6.22 -1.03
C GLY A 38 -5.56 6.07 -2.55
N VAL A 39 -4.81 6.88 -3.28
CA VAL A 39 -4.67 6.73 -4.74
C VAL A 39 -3.89 5.45 -5.06
N PHE A 40 -2.79 5.20 -4.37
CA PHE A 40 -2.01 3.98 -4.52
C PHE A 40 -2.86 2.71 -4.34
N THR A 41 -3.66 2.64 -3.28
CA THR A 41 -4.52 1.46 -3.04
C THR A 41 -5.59 1.29 -4.12
N LYS A 42 -6.10 2.38 -4.70
CA LYS A 42 -7.01 2.32 -5.86
C LYS A 42 -6.31 1.76 -7.10
N ASP A 43 -5.08 2.19 -7.35
CA ASP A 43 -4.28 1.71 -8.49
C ASP A 43 -3.95 0.21 -8.35
N VAL A 44 -3.62 -0.25 -7.13
CA VAL A 44 -3.45 -1.69 -6.84
C VAL A 44 -4.74 -2.45 -7.11
N ASN A 45 -5.88 -1.95 -6.60
CA ASN A 45 -7.18 -2.60 -6.80
C ASN A 45 -7.61 -2.65 -8.27
N ALA A 46 -7.28 -1.64 -9.06
CA ALA A 46 -7.61 -1.60 -10.49
C ALA A 46 -6.90 -2.71 -11.31
N LYS A 47 -5.78 -3.22 -10.81
CA LYS A 47 -5.06 -4.35 -11.43
C LYS A 47 -5.60 -5.71 -11.02
N MET A 48 -6.43 -5.77 -9.98
CA MET A 48 -6.96 -7.03 -9.48
C MET A 48 -8.18 -7.49 -10.29
N PRO A 49 -8.30 -8.81 -10.56
CA PRO A 49 -9.54 -9.37 -11.10
C PRO A 49 -10.74 -9.12 -10.19
N GLY A 50 -11.91 -8.90 -10.78
CA GLY A 50 -13.16 -8.70 -10.04
C GLY A 50 -13.52 -9.85 -9.08
N SER A 51 -13.00 -11.07 -9.32
CA SER A 51 -13.19 -12.22 -8.42
C SER A 51 -12.64 -11.99 -7.00
N TYR A 52 -11.67 -11.10 -6.81
CA TYR A 52 -11.16 -10.76 -5.49
C TYR A 52 -12.06 -9.78 -4.71
N ALA A 53 -13.05 -9.18 -5.38
CA ALA A 53 -14.05 -8.33 -4.74
C ALA A 53 -15.19 -9.13 -4.10
N SER A 54 -15.22 -10.46 -4.22
CA SER A 54 -16.25 -11.33 -3.65
C SER A 54 -15.79 -11.98 -2.34
N GLY A 55 -16.74 -12.39 -1.51
CA GLY A 55 -16.50 -13.09 -0.25
C GLY A 55 -16.78 -12.25 0.99
N LYS A 56 -16.55 -12.83 2.17
CA LYS A 56 -16.81 -12.18 3.48
C LYS A 56 -15.81 -11.04 3.78
N ARG A 57 -14.59 -11.14 3.26
CA ARG A 57 -13.53 -10.15 3.42
C ARG A 57 -12.82 -9.96 2.08
N PRO A 58 -13.43 -9.18 1.18
CA PRO A 58 -12.87 -8.96 -0.16
C PRO A 58 -11.58 -8.15 -0.08
N ILE A 59 -10.54 -8.60 -0.78
CA ILE A 59 -9.21 -7.99 -0.74
C ILE A 59 -9.23 -6.47 -1.00
N PRO A 60 -9.97 -5.96 -2.01
CA PRO A 60 -9.99 -4.53 -2.30
C PRO A 60 -10.53 -3.63 -1.19
N SER A 61 -11.30 -4.17 -0.24
CA SER A 61 -11.88 -3.39 0.88
C SER A 61 -11.09 -3.49 2.18
N GLU A 62 -10.10 -4.36 2.26
CA GLU A 62 -9.34 -4.61 3.49
C GLU A 62 -8.04 -3.80 3.59
N TRP A 63 -7.96 -2.68 2.89
CA TRP A 63 -6.83 -1.75 2.98
C TRP A 63 -6.97 -0.82 4.18
N HIS A 64 -5.92 -0.78 4.99
CA HIS A 64 -5.76 0.13 6.10
C HIS A 64 -4.57 1.06 5.84
N ARG A 65 -4.74 2.32 6.23
CA ARG A 65 -3.71 3.35 6.16
C ARG A 65 -3.51 3.88 7.56
N THR A 66 -2.30 3.80 8.04
CA THR A 66 -1.93 4.29 9.37
C THR A 66 -0.86 5.37 9.23
N ARG A 67 -0.96 6.39 10.06
CA ARG A 67 0.08 7.40 10.18
C ARG A 67 1.26 6.77 10.90
N ASP A 68 2.44 6.92 10.35
CA ASP A 68 3.66 6.48 10.98
C ASP A 68 4.48 7.70 11.41
N SER A 69 4.35 8.06 12.68
CA SER A 69 5.13 9.16 13.28
C SER A 69 6.55 8.75 13.68
N GLY A 70 6.92 7.49 13.46
CA GLY A 70 8.19 6.91 13.89
C GLY A 70 9.22 6.65 12.78
N PHE A 71 8.89 6.93 11.53
CA PHE A 71 9.78 6.66 10.41
C PHE A 71 10.97 7.65 10.41
N GLY A 72 12.15 7.16 10.78
CA GLY A 72 13.42 7.87 10.67
C GLY A 72 13.76 8.82 11.81
N GLY A 73 14.10 8.37 12.92
CA GLY A 73 14.90 8.90 14.05
C GLY A 73 15.28 10.38 14.21
N GLY A 74 14.74 11.26 13.40
CA GLY A 74 14.96 12.71 13.48
C GLY A 74 13.63 13.43 13.22
N GLY A 75 13.22 14.31 14.11
CA GLY A 75 11.90 14.94 14.29
C GLY A 75 11.17 15.58 13.10
N PHE A 76 11.49 15.23 11.86
CA PHE A 76 10.88 15.74 10.64
C PHE A 76 10.44 14.66 9.65
N SER A 77 10.47 13.38 10.02
CA SER A 77 10.02 12.32 9.12
C SER A 77 8.55 12.03 9.31
N VAL A 78 7.81 12.14 8.22
CA VAL A 78 6.38 11.85 8.14
C VAL A 78 6.19 10.67 7.21
N GLY A 79 5.48 9.63 7.68
CA GLY A 79 5.22 8.42 6.92
C GLY A 79 3.76 8.00 6.98
N VAL A 80 3.34 7.23 5.97
CA VAL A 80 2.05 6.55 5.97
C VAL A 80 2.26 5.09 5.61
N GLU A 81 1.91 4.21 6.54
CA GLU A 81 1.90 2.78 6.31
C GLU A 81 0.61 2.36 5.60
N ILE A 82 0.76 1.52 4.58
CA ILE A 82 -0.36 0.90 3.86
C ILE A 82 -0.32 -0.61 4.11
N ARG A 83 -1.40 -1.14 4.66
CA ARG A 83 -1.51 -2.57 4.98
C ARG A 83 -2.82 -3.13 4.46
N ASN A 84 -2.77 -4.36 3.92
CA ASN A 84 -3.98 -5.13 3.62
C ASN A 84 -4.18 -6.22 4.66
N SER A 85 -5.36 -6.28 5.28
CA SER A 85 -5.69 -7.24 6.33
C SER A 85 -6.48 -8.46 5.84
N ALA A 86 -6.71 -8.60 4.53
CA ALA A 86 -7.38 -9.78 3.99
C ALA A 86 -6.53 -11.05 4.26
N PRO A 87 -7.14 -12.13 4.78
CA PRO A 87 -6.40 -13.32 5.21
C PRO A 87 -5.56 -13.98 4.13
N HIS A 88 -5.96 -13.84 2.87
CA HIS A 88 -5.29 -14.47 1.73
C HIS A 88 -4.43 -13.50 0.91
N TRP A 89 -4.32 -12.23 1.35
CA TRP A 89 -3.57 -11.22 0.60
C TRP A 89 -2.12 -11.63 0.33
N HIS A 90 -1.42 -12.11 1.38
CA HIS A 90 -0.02 -12.53 1.25
C HIS A 90 0.17 -13.71 0.29
N LEU A 91 -0.84 -14.59 0.15
CA LEU A 91 -0.80 -15.70 -0.80
C LEU A 91 -0.95 -15.23 -2.23
N VAL A 92 -1.79 -14.20 -2.44
CA VAL A 92 -2.01 -13.58 -3.75
C VAL A 92 -0.78 -12.79 -4.17
N GLU A 93 -0.19 -12.04 -3.26
CA GLU A 93 0.97 -11.19 -3.54
C GLU A 93 2.24 -12.01 -3.76
N ASN A 94 2.56 -12.92 -2.82
CA ASN A 94 3.85 -13.63 -2.81
C ASN A 94 3.79 -15.04 -3.40
N GLY A 95 2.58 -15.54 -3.65
CA GLY A 95 2.38 -16.95 -4.02
C GLY A 95 2.42 -17.89 -2.81
N HIS A 96 2.18 -19.15 -3.06
CA HIS A 96 2.15 -20.17 -2.01
C HIS A 96 2.37 -21.58 -2.53
N VAL A 97 2.85 -22.43 -1.66
CA VAL A 97 2.97 -23.87 -1.91
C VAL A 97 1.59 -24.50 -1.86
N LEU A 98 1.18 -25.17 -2.94
CA LEU A 98 -0.03 -25.93 -2.98
C LEU A 98 0.22 -27.28 -2.28
N LYS A 99 -0.44 -27.50 -1.13
CA LYS A 99 -0.42 -28.75 -0.39
C LYS A 99 -1.77 -29.45 -0.50
N GLY A 100 -1.77 -30.73 -0.77
CA GLY A 100 -3.01 -31.51 -0.88
C GLY A 100 -2.78 -32.99 -1.06
N ASP A 101 -3.88 -33.73 -1.10
CA ASP A 101 -3.87 -35.14 -1.50
C ASP A 101 -3.86 -35.20 -3.05
N PRO A 102 -2.84 -35.82 -3.68
CA PRO A 102 -2.75 -35.90 -5.13
C PRO A 102 -3.97 -36.57 -5.79
N ALA A 103 -4.56 -37.57 -5.14
CA ALA A 103 -5.73 -38.28 -5.64
C ALA A 103 -6.98 -37.38 -5.66
N MET A 104 -7.17 -36.56 -4.61
CA MET A 104 -8.27 -35.59 -4.56
C MET A 104 -8.08 -34.45 -5.55
N TYR A 105 -6.83 -34.02 -5.78
CA TYR A 105 -6.54 -32.97 -6.74
C TYR A 105 -6.78 -33.44 -8.18
N ALA A 106 -6.32 -34.64 -8.54
CA ALA A 106 -6.57 -35.24 -9.84
C ALA A 106 -8.07 -35.43 -10.12
N ALA A 107 -8.85 -35.89 -9.13
CA ALA A 107 -10.29 -36.00 -9.21
C ALA A 107 -11.00 -34.67 -9.40
N LYS A 108 -10.49 -33.59 -8.81
CA LYS A 108 -11.04 -32.22 -8.96
C LYS A 108 -10.75 -31.62 -10.32
N MET A 109 -9.60 -31.93 -10.91
CA MET A 109 -9.22 -31.41 -12.24
C MET A 109 -9.78 -32.25 -13.40
N GLY A 110 -10.06 -33.56 -13.17
CA GLY A 110 -10.53 -34.49 -14.20
C GLY A 110 -12.01 -34.88 -14.13
N GLY A 111 -12.76 -34.50 -13.12
CA GLY A 111 -14.14 -34.95 -12.93
C GLY A 111 -15.07 -33.88 -12.34
N LYS A 112 -16.37 -33.99 -12.65
CA LYS A 112 -17.43 -33.24 -11.99
C LYS A 112 -17.51 -33.63 -10.51
N LEU A 113 -16.74 -33.00 -9.65
CA LEU A 113 -16.89 -33.17 -8.21
C LEU A 113 -18.09 -32.37 -7.74
N ASP A 114 -19.07 -33.06 -7.19
CA ASP A 114 -20.16 -32.48 -6.45
C ASP A 114 -19.55 -31.70 -5.25
N SER A 115 -19.55 -30.36 -5.37
CA SER A 115 -18.91 -29.45 -4.42
C SER A 115 -19.43 -29.59 -2.99
N SER A 116 -20.64 -30.12 -2.81
CA SER A 116 -21.27 -30.32 -1.50
C SER A 116 -20.66 -31.51 -0.72
N LYS A 117 -20.22 -32.56 -1.41
CA LYS A 117 -19.63 -33.76 -0.79
C LYS A 117 -18.14 -33.60 -0.51
N GLY A 118 -17.43 -32.85 -1.35
CA GLY A 118 -15.99 -32.62 -1.19
C GLY A 118 -15.61 -31.89 0.10
N HIS A 119 -16.43 -30.93 0.52
CA HIS A 119 -16.15 -30.11 1.73
C HIS A 119 -16.32 -30.91 3.05
N ARG A 120 -17.25 -31.85 3.11
CA ARG A 120 -17.46 -32.69 4.31
C ARG A 120 -16.41 -33.80 4.44
N GLN A 121 -15.97 -34.40 3.35
CA GLN A 121 -14.92 -35.41 3.36
C GLN A 121 -13.53 -34.86 3.64
N ALA A 122 -13.24 -33.61 3.21
CA ALA A 122 -11.97 -32.93 3.52
C ALA A 122 -11.80 -32.67 5.01
N LYS A 123 -12.88 -32.32 5.73
CA LYS A 123 -12.83 -32.08 7.18
C LYS A 123 -12.56 -33.37 8.01
N SER A 124 -13.07 -34.51 7.61
CA SER A 124 -12.90 -35.78 8.35
C SER A 124 -11.55 -36.44 8.09
N ARG A 125 -10.93 -36.21 6.93
CA ARG A 125 -9.63 -36.79 6.57
C ARG A 125 -8.42 -35.93 6.97
N SER A 126 -8.63 -34.72 7.47
CA SER A 126 -7.56 -33.72 7.65
C SER A 126 -6.57 -34.07 8.78
N LYS A 127 -6.87 -35.02 9.66
CA LYS A 127 -5.99 -35.34 10.78
C LYS A 127 -4.86 -36.33 10.45
N ASN A 128 -4.94 -37.07 9.33
CA ASN A 128 -3.96 -38.13 8.98
C ASN A 128 -3.64 -38.19 7.48
N ALA A 129 -4.02 -37.24 6.69
CA ALA A 129 -3.68 -37.24 5.27
C ALA A 129 -2.20 -36.81 5.10
N ASN A 130 -1.41 -37.65 4.43
CA ASN A 130 -0.06 -37.35 3.98
C ASN A 130 -0.16 -36.20 2.92
N LEU A 131 -0.32 -34.97 3.39
CA LEU A 131 -0.36 -33.79 2.50
C LEU A 131 0.98 -33.65 1.80
N ARG A 132 1.01 -33.92 0.51
CA ARG A 132 2.19 -33.73 -0.33
C ARG A 132 2.18 -32.34 -0.95
N THR A 133 3.35 -31.84 -1.25
CA THR A 133 3.50 -30.65 -2.11
C THR A 133 3.07 -31.01 -3.52
N LEU A 134 2.00 -30.40 -4.02
CA LEU A 134 1.46 -30.61 -5.36
C LEU A 134 2.04 -29.62 -6.37
N GLY A 135 2.59 -28.50 -5.92
CA GLY A 135 3.17 -27.50 -6.76
C GLY A 135 3.30 -26.15 -6.04
N PHE A 136 3.61 -25.13 -6.81
CA PHE A 136 3.69 -23.75 -6.34
C PHE A 136 2.76 -22.88 -7.21
N VAL A 137 1.94 -22.06 -6.55
CA VAL A 137 1.14 -21.03 -7.20
C VAL A 137 1.93 -19.73 -7.13
N PRO A 138 2.38 -19.16 -8.27
CA PRO A 138 3.16 -17.93 -8.27
C PRO A 138 2.34 -16.75 -7.76
N GLY A 139 3.00 -15.84 -7.09
CA GLY A 139 2.43 -14.56 -6.67
C GLY A 139 2.07 -13.70 -7.86
N ARG A 140 1.16 -12.77 -7.64
CA ARG A 140 0.72 -11.81 -8.67
C ARG A 140 1.43 -10.48 -8.56
N HIS A 141 2.05 -10.19 -7.41
CA HIS A 141 2.88 -9.00 -7.16
C HIS A 141 2.18 -7.67 -7.51
N TYR A 142 0.88 -7.55 -7.20
CA TYR A 142 0.10 -6.35 -7.53
C TYR A 142 0.63 -5.09 -6.85
N CYS A 143 0.97 -5.20 -5.55
CA CYS A 143 1.59 -4.11 -4.81
C CYS A 143 2.96 -3.75 -5.38
N GLU A 144 3.81 -4.74 -5.56
CA GLU A 144 5.18 -4.52 -6.04
C GLU A 144 5.20 -3.89 -7.43
N ASN A 145 4.39 -4.40 -8.35
CA ASN A 145 4.27 -3.83 -9.70
C ASN A 145 3.73 -2.38 -9.66
N THR A 146 2.77 -2.10 -8.76
CA THR A 146 2.25 -0.74 -8.61
C THR A 146 3.31 0.17 -7.98
N ARG A 147 4.07 -0.32 -6.99
CA ARG A 147 5.15 0.43 -6.37
C ARG A 147 6.20 0.86 -7.41
N GLN A 148 6.63 -0.06 -8.27
CA GLN A 148 7.59 0.25 -9.34
C GLN A 148 7.08 1.34 -10.29
N GLU A 149 5.79 1.33 -10.65
CA GLU A 149 5.20 2.40 -11.45
C GLU A 149 5.14 3.73 -10.69
N TRP A 150 4.90 3.66 -9.38
CA TRP A 150 4.82 4.82 -8.52
C TRP A 150 6.17 5.45 -8.22
N ASP A 151 7.27 4.68 -8.27
CA ASP A 151 8.65 5.21 -8.13
C ASP A 151 8.91 6.33 -9.14
N GLY A 152 8.34 6.23 -10.37
CA GLY A 152 8.43 7.29 -11.37
C GLY A 152 7.40 8.44 -11.21
N LYS A 153 6.24 8.18 -10.62
CA LYS A 153 5.13 9.15 -10.50
C LYS A 153 5.18 9.96 -9.20
N PHE A 154 5.63 9.33 -8.12
CA PHE A 154 5.61 9.91 -6.78
C PHE A 154 6.37 11.24 -6.65
N PRO A 155 7.58 11.40 -7.23
CA PRO A 155 8.28 12.68 -7.22
C PRO A 155 7.46 13.83 -7.84
N GLY A 156 6.74 13.56 -8.92
CA GLY A 156 5.86 14.54 -9.56
C GLY A 156 4.68 14.98 -8.70
N TYR A 157 4.07 14.03 -7.98
CA TYR A 157 3.02 14.36 -7.00
C TYR A 157 3.55 15.22 -5.86
N MET A 158 4.73 14.89 -5.33
CA MET A 158 5.35 15.65 -4.25
C MET A 158 5.79 17.05 -4.72
N ALA A 159 6.36 17.20 -5.91
CA ALA A 159 6.70 18.50 -6.48
C ALA A 159 5.46 19.39 -6.61
N THR A 160 4.36 18.85 -7.15
CA THR A 160 3.09 19.57 -7.27
C THR A 160 2.53 19.98 -5.90
N TYR A 161 2.69 19.13 -4.90
CA TYR A 161 2.28 19.43 -3.53
C TYR A 161 3.12 20.58 -2.94
N VAL A 162 4.44 20.50 -3.06
CA VAL A 162 5.36 21.55 -2.56
C VAL A 162 5.07 22.89 -3.23
N ASP A 163 4.88 22.93 -4.54
CA ASP A 163 4.51 24.14 -5.27
C ASP A 163 3.21 24.78 -4.75
N LYS A 164 2.20 23.96 -4.49
CA LYS A 164 0.93 24.45 -3.91
C LYS A 164 1.12 24.99 -2.51
N MET A 165 1.93 24.32 -1.72
CA MET A 165 2.21 24.74 -0.35
C MET A 165 2.94 26.10 -0.35
N LEU A 166 3.98 26.26 -1.16
CA LEU A 166 4.74 27.52 -1.27
C LEU A 166 3.85 28.67 -1.75
N LYS A 167 3.10 28.47 -2.81
CA LYS A 167 2.13 29.46 -3.32
C LYS A 167 1.07 29.85 -2.29
N GLY A 168 0.65 28.91 -1.46
CA GLY A 168 -0.30 29.18 -0.38
C GLY A 168 0.27 30.03 0.77
N HIS A 169 1.59 30.22 0.80
CA HIS A 169 2.31 31.05 1.76
C HIS A 169 2.99 32.26 1.12
N ASN A 170 2.66 32.59 -0.14
CA ASN A 170 3.26 33.70 -0.91
C ASN A 170 4.79 33.57 -1.11
N LEU A 171 5.27 32.33 -1.23
CA LEU A 171 6.68 32.00 -1.45
C LEU A 171 6.90 31.53 -2.90
#